data_b283b743c6a4f43da1c362e540bacfcf
#
_entry.id   b283b743c6a4f43da1c362e540bacfcf
#
_cell.length_a   1.000
_cell.length_b   1.000
_cell.length_c   1.000
_cell.angle_alpha   90.00
_cell.angle_beta   90.00
_cell.angle_gamma   90.00
#
_symmetry.space_group_name_H-M   'P 1'
#
loop_
_entity.id
_entity.type
_entity.pdbx_description
1 polymer ?
#
loop_
_entity_poly.entity_id
_entity_poly.type
_entity_poly.pdbx_seq_one_letter_code
_entity_poly.pdbx_strand_id
1 'polypeptide(L)'
;MKIVLASRNKKKKAELQTLLSQYIENIEILSLDDVGIYGEIEEDGTTFEENALIKARVAAESGYIGVGDDSGLEVDALGGAPGVYSARYAGEHGDDEANNDLLLKNLEGKADRSARFVCCIACVFPEKYGFEPIVVRGHVEGQIIEERHGDGGFGYDPLFYFPQFGKTLAEVTPEEKNSVSHRGNAIKAFAERLKSLNIEE
;
A
#
# COMPACT_ATOMS: atom_id res chain seq x y z
N MET A 1 -16.25 14.70 7.21
CA MET A 1 -15.47 14.61 5.93
C MET A 1 -15.67 13.24 5.30
N LYS A 2 -16.00 13.17 3.99
CA LYS A 2 -16.14 11.91 3.26
C LYS A 2 -15.01 11.73 2.25
N ILE A 3 -14.42 10.54 2.24
CA ILE A 3 -13.30 10.17 1.34
C ILE A 3 -13.68 8.88 0.63
N VAL A 4 -13.42 8.79 -0.67
CA VAL A 4 -13.61 7.57 -1.46
C VAL A 4 -12.27 6.89 -1.65
N LEU A 5 -12.12 5.67 -1.13
CA LEU A 5 -10.96 4.83 -1.39
C LEU A 5 -11.16 4.07 -2.71
N ALA A 6 -10.22 4.23 -3.63
CA ALA A 6 -10.20 3.52 -4.91
C ALA A 6 -9.80 2.04 -4.73
N SER A 7 -10.58 1.31 -3.94
CA SER A 7 -10.38 -0.11 -3.67
C SER A 7 -11.69 -0.78 -3.28
N ARG A 8 -11.84 -2.06 -3.68
CA ARG A 8 -12.92 -2.95 -3.24
C ARG A 8 -12.48 -3.86 -2.10
N ASN A 9 -11.21 -3.77 -1.69
CA ASN A 9 -10.68 -4.56 -0.59
C ASN A 9 -11.21 -4.04 0.75
N LYS A 10 -12.13 -4.79 1.36
CA LYS A 10 -12.77 -4.44 2.64
C LYS A 10 -11.76 -4.28 3.79
N LYS A 11 -10.67 -5.06 3.77
CA LYS A 11 -9.61 -4.95 4.80
C LYS A 11 -8.88 -3.62 4.68
N LYS A 12 -8.51 -3.20 3.46
CA LYS A 12 -7.88 -1.89 3.21
C LYS A 12 -8.80 -0.74 3.66
N LYS A 13 -10.10 -0.81 3.32
CA LYS A 13 -11.09 0.19 3.74
C LYS A 13 -11.18 0.30 5.25
N ALA A 14 -11.31 -0.83 5.95
CA ALA A 14 -11.41 -0.87 7.41
C ALA A 14 -10.14 -0.36 8.10
N GLU A 15 -8.97 -0.72 7.59
CA GLU A 15 -7.68 -0.26 8.10
C GLU A 15 -7.53 1.27 7.93
N LEU A 16 -7.83 1.79 6.74
CA LEU A 16 -7.79 3.22 6.47
C LEU A 16 -8.76 3.99 7.36
N GLN A 17 -10.01 3.50 7.51
CA GLN A 17 -11.01 4.07 8.41
C GLN A 17 -10.50 4.13 9.85
N THR A 18 -9.99 3.00 10.36
CA THR A 18 -9.53 2.89 11.75
C THR A 18 -8.37 3.83 12.03
N LEU A 19 -7.37 3.85 11.14
CA LEU A 19 -6.18 4.66 11.34
C LEU A 19 -6.46 6.15 11.15
N LEU A 20 -7.19 6.55 10.11
CA LEU A 20 -7.51 7.98 9.90
C LEU A 20 -8.42 8.55 10.99
N SER A 21 -9.33 7.74 11.56
CA SER A 21 -10.19 8.18 12.66
C SER A 21 -9.42 8.55 13.94
N GLN A 22 -8.18 8.08 14.08
CA GLN A 22 -7.30 8.50 15.20
C GLN A 22 -6.78 9.94 15.03
N TYR A 23 -6.79 10.43 13.80
CA TYR A 23 -6.22 11.74 13.46
C TYR A 23 -7.28 12.77 13.06
N ILE A 24 -8.39 12.34 12.45
CA ILE A 24 -9.40 13.21 11.84
C ILE A 24 -10.78 12.81 12.39
N GLU A 25 -11.43 13.73 13.08
CA GLU A 25 -12.78 13.51 13.61
C GLU A 25 -13.81 13.43 12.48
N ASN A 26 -14.84 12.62 12.68
CA ASN A 26 -15.99 12.49 11.76
C ASN A 26 -15.59 12.16 10.30
N ILE A 27 -14.50 11.39 10.10
CA ILE A 27 -14.10 10.89 8.78
C ILE A 27 -14.89 9.62 8.44
N GLU A 28 -15.39 9.54 7.22
CA GLU A 28 -16.08 8.38 6.66
C GLU A 28 -15.38 7.94 5.38
N ILE A 29 -14.95 6.68 5.33
CA ILE A 29 -14.32 6.09 4.15
C ILE A 29 -15.36 5.30 3.36
N LEU A 30 -15.59 5.72 2.14
CA LEU A 30 -16.44 5.06 1.15
C LEU A 30 -15.59 4.21 0.20
N SER A 31 -16.16 3.14 -0.34
CA SER A 31 -15.58 2.38 -1.44
C SER A 31 -16.06 2.93 -2.79
N LEU A 32 -15.48 2.45 -3.89
CA LEU A 32 -15.96 2.76 -5.23
C LEU A 32 -17.42 2.33 -5.45
N ASP A 33 -17.80 1.17 -4.90
CA ASP A 33 -19.17 0.64 -5.02
C ASP A 33 -20.17 1.51 -4.26
N ASP A 34 -19.79 2.08 -3.09
CA ASP A 34 -20.63 2.98 -2.30
C ASP A 34 -21.01 4.27 -3.08
N VAL A 35 -20.21 4.64 -4.07
CA VAL A 35 -20.41 5.84 -4.91
C VAL A 35 -20.77 5.53 -6.35
N GLY A 36 -21.05 4.25 -6.68
CA GLY A 36 -21.52 3.84 -7.99
C GLY A 36 -20.45 3.81 -9.08
N ILE A 37 -19.16 3.75 -8.74
CA ILE A 37 -18.05 3.59 -9.67
C ILE A 37 -17.74 2.10 -9.80
N TYR A 38 -18.05 1.53 -10.96
CA TYR A 38 -17.87 0.11 -11.27
C TYR A 38 -16.78 -0.10 -12.32
N GLY A 39 -16.32 -1.35 -12.45
CA GLY A 39 -15.26 -1.73 -13.38
C GLY A 39 -13.88 -1.77 -12.73
N GLU A 40 -12.90 -2.21 -13.48
CA GLU A 40 -11.50 -2.25 -13.06
C GLU A 40 -10.82 -0.91 -13.38
N ILE A 41 -9.88 -0.51 -12.53
CA ILE A 41 -9.02 0.64 -12.78
C ILE A 41 -7.76 0.10 -13.44
N GLU A 42 -7.44 0.57 -14.63
CA GLU A 42 -6.20 0.23 -15.32
C GLU A 42 -5.03 0.93 -14.62
N GLU A 43 -4.10 0.12 -14.09
CA GLU A 43 -2.90 0.58 -13.40
C GLU A 43 -1.70 0.44 -14.35
N ASP A 44 -1.51 1.42 -15.22
CA ASP A 44 -0.46 1.48 -16.24
C ASP A 44 0.74 2.35 -15.83
N GLY A 45 0.76 2.84 -14.60
CA GLY A 45 1.87 3.59 -14.01
C GLY A 45 3.13 2.73 -13.83
N THR A 46 4.28 3.37 -13.90
CA THR A 46 5.59 2.74 -13.72
C THR A 46 6.10 2.84 -12.30
N THR A 47 5.43 3.62 -11.45
CA THR A 47 5.74 3.80 -10.03
C THR A 47 4.50 3.60 -9.16
N PHE A 48 4.70 3.32 -7.86
CA PHE A 48 3.59 3.25 -6.90
C PHE A 48 2.84 4.58 -6.81
N GLU A 49 3.55 5.69 -6.88
CA GLU A 49 3.00 7.05 -6.86
C GLU A 49 2.06 7.29 -8.04
N GLU A 50 2.47 6.90 -9.24
CA GLU A 50 1.66 7.03 -10.45
C GLU A 50 0.38 6.19 -10.36
N ASN A 51 0.48 4.91 -9.97
CA ASN A 51 -0.68 4.04 -9.82
C ASN A 51 -1.61 4.53 -8.70
N ALA A 52 -1.08 4.99 -7.57
CA ALA A 52 -1.89 5.58 -6.51
C ALA A 52 -2.65 6.82 -7.00
N LEU A 53 -2.00 7.70 -7.80
CA LEU A 53 -2.64 8.88 -8.40
C LEU A 53 -3.72 8.51 -9.41
N ILE A 54 -3.49 7.53 -10.29
CA ILE A 54 -4.49 7.03 -11.25
C ILE A 54 -5.75 6.60 -10.48
N LYS A 55 -5.57 5.77 -9.46
CA LYS A 55 -6.67 5.31 -8.60
C LYS A 55 -7.39 6.46 -7.89
N ALA A 56 -6.64 7.40 -7.31
CA ALA A 56 -7.22 8.55 -6.61
C ALA A 56 -8.05 9.45 -7.53
N ARG A 57 -7.61 9.67 -8.77
CA ARG A 57 -8.37 10.44 -9.77
C ARG A 57 -9.71 9.80 -10.09
N VAL A 58 -9.74 8.49 -10.33
CA VAL A 58 -10.99 7.76 -10.58
C VAL A 58 -11.94 7.87 -9.38
N ALA A 59 -11.44 7.73 -8.16
CA ALA A 59 -12.26 7.91 -6.96
C ALA A 59 -12.82 9.34 -6.83
N ALA A 60 -12.05 10.37 -7.23
CA ALA A 60 -12.46 11.77 -7.16
C ALA A 60 -13.56 12.14 -8.18
N GLU A 61 -13.79 11.33 -9.22
CA GLU A 61 -14.91 11.49 -10.16
C GLU A 61 -16.28 11.39 -9.47
N SER A 62 -16.33 10.77 -8.29
CA SER A 62 -17.52 10.77 -7.43
C SER A 62 -17.94 12.14 -6.90
N GLY A 63 -17.08 13.16 -7.02
CA GLY A 63 -17.25 14.49 -6.40
C GLY A 63 -16.84 14.56 -4.93
N TYR A 64 -16.36 13.46 -4.34
CA TYR A 64 -15.71 13.40 -3.03
C TYR A 64 -14.19 13.44 -3.15
N ILE A 65 -13.50 13.59 -2.04
CA ILE A 65 -12.04 13.45 -1.99
C ILE A 65 -11.69 12.01 -2.36
N GLY A 66 -10.91 11.82 -3.42
CA GLY A 66 -10.49 10.51 -3.90
C GLY A 66 -9.13 10.11 -3.32
N VAL A 67 -9.02 8.87 -2.84
CA VAL A 67 -7.77 8.30 -2.30
C VAL A 67 -7.44 7.01 -3.04
N GLY A 68 -6.21 6.91 -3.51
CA GLY A 68 -5.60 5.70 -4.07
C GLY A 68 -4.49 5.18 -3.17
N ASP A 69 -4.41 3.86 -3.05
CA ASP A 69 -3.36 3.14 -2.31
C ASP A 69 -2.70 2.16 -3.28
N ASP A 70 -1.38 2.29 -3.44
CA ASP A 70 -0.58 1.31 -4.17
C ASP A 70 0.60 0.85 -3.33
N SER A 71 0.87 -0.46 -3.32
CA SER A 71 1.82 -1.07 -2.39
C SER A 71 2.52 -2.26 -3.02
N GLY A 72 3.75 -2.52 -2.59
CA GLY A 72 4.51 -3.67 -3.04
C GLY A 72 5.86 -3.80 -2.35
N LEU A 73 6.64 -4.73 -2.88
CA LEU A 73 7.99 -5.05 -2.43
C LEU A 73 9.01 -4.49 -3.43
N GLU A 74 10.02 -3.83 -2.92
CA GLU A 74 11.22 -3.44 -3.68
C GLU A 74 12.43 -4.20 -3.15
N VAL A 75 13.25 -4.76 -4.05
CA VAL A 75 14.49 -5.49 -3.71
C VAL A 75 15.66 -4.86 -4.43
N ASP A 76 16.67 -4.41 -3.68
CA ASP A 76 17.78 -3.61 -4.22
C ASP A 76 18.59 -4.37 -5.27
N ALA A 77 18.95 -5.64 -4.99
CA ALA A 77 19.70 -6.49 -5.92
C ALA A 77 18.97 -6.79 -7.24
N LEU A 78 17.66 -6.51 -7.30
CA LEU A 78 16.82 -6.68 -8.49
C LEU A 78 16.42 -5.32 -9.13
N GLY A 79 17.10 -4.24 -8.77
CA GLY A 79 16.82 -2.92 -9.31
C GLY A 79 15.44 -2.37 -8.93
N GLY A 80 14.92 -2.80 -7.78
CA GLY A 80 13.60 -2.41 -7.27
C GLY A 80 12.47 -3.38 -7.65
N ALA A 81 12.73 -4.42 -8.46
CA ALA A 81 11.72 -5.44 -8.71
C ALA A 81 11.42 -6.25 -7.44
N PRO A 82 10.19 -6.78 -7.27
CA PRO A 82 9.02 -6.76 -8.15
C PRO A 82 8.37 -5.38 -8.35
N GLY A 83 8.49 -4.42 -7.40
CA GLY A 83 7.94 -3.08 -7.54
C GLY A 83 6.42 -3.10 -7.76
N VAL A 84 5.92 -2.33 -8.72
CA VAL A 84 4.49 -2.25 -9.07
C VAL A 84 3.89 -3.58 -9.56
N TYR A 85 4.74 -4.56 -9.90
CA TYR A 85 4.32 -5.91 -10.32
C TYR A 85 4.21 -6.90 -9.15
N SER A 86 4.36 -6.46 -7.89
CA SER A 86 4.43 -7.33 -6.72
C SER A 86 3.31 -8.37 -6.65
N ALA A 87 2.07 -8.00 -6.93
CA ALA A 87 0.93 -8.92 -6.87
C ALA A 87 0.85 -9.91 -8.05
N ARG A 88 1.58 -9.67 -9.14
CA ARG A 88 1.58 -10.45 -10.38
C ARG A 88 2.99 -10.73 -10.91
N TYR A 89 3.96 -10.83 -10.02
CA TYR A 89 5.38 -10.95 -10.39
C TYR A 89 5.67 -12.20 -11.23
N ALA A 90 5.01 -13.31 -10.92
CA ALA A 90 5.10 -14.55 -11.70
C ALA A 90 4.08 -14.62 -12.85
N GLY A 91 3.31 -13.56 -13.10
CA GLY A 91 2.36 -13.44 -14.20
C GLY A 91 0.90 -13.44 -13.77
N GLU A 92 0.48 -14.35 -12.87
CA GLU A 92 -0.88 -14.44 -12.38
C GLU A 92 -1.06 -13.57 -11.12
N HIS A 93 -2.17 -12.81 -11.08
CA HIS A 93 -2.44 -11.92 -9.96
C HIS A 93 -2.86 -12.71 -8.71
N GLY A 94 -2.12 -12.48 -7.61
CA GLY A 94 -2.45 -13.07 -6.31
C GLY A 94 -1.94 -14.49 -6.10
N ASP A 95 -1.12 -15.03 -7.02
CA ASP A 95 -0.40 -16.30 -6.79
C ASP A 95 0.87 -16.04 -5.95
N ASP A 96 0.67 -15.97 -4.63
CA ASP A 96 1.74 -15.67 -3.69
C ASP A 96 2.86 -16.71 -3.73
N GLU A 97 2.54 -18.00 -3.93
CA GLU A 97 3.53 -19.07 -3.98
C GLU A 97 4.44 -18.92 -5.21
N ALA A 98 3.86 -18.74 -6.39
CA ALA A 98 4.63 -18.54 -7.61
C ALA A 98 5.46 -17.24 -7.55
N ASN A 99 4.91 -16.16 -6.96
CA ASN A 99 5.63 -14.91 -6.78
C ASN A 99 6.84 -15.07 -5.85
N ASN A 100 6.69 -15.80 -4.75
CA ASN A 100 7.78 -16.09 -3.82
C ASN A 100 8.86 -16.99 -4.46
N ASP A 101 8.46 -18.03 -5.21
CA ASP A 101 9.40 -18.89 -5.92
C ASP A 101 10.23 -18.12 -6.95
N LEU A 102 9.59 -17.26 -7.72
CA LEU A 102 10.28 -16.41 -8.70
C LEU A 102 11.24 -15.44 -8.03
N LEU A 103 10.83 -14.85 -6.88
CA LEU A 103 11.68 -13.94 -6.12
C LEU A 103 12.95 -14.65 -5.65
N LEU A 104 12.81 -15.83 -5.03
CA LEU A 104 13.96 -16.63 -4.59
C LEU A 104 14.89 -17.00 -5.74
N LYS A 105 14.32 -17.45 -6.86
CA LYS A 105 15.08 -17.78 -8.07
C LYS A 105 15.89 -16.60 -8.58
N ASN A 106 15.28 -15.41 -8.64
CA ASN A 106 15.95 -14.20 -9.13
C ASN A 106 17.04 -13.68 -8.18
N LEU A 107 16.98 -14.09 -6.90
CA LEU A 107 17.96 -13.76 -5.87
C LEU A 107 19.04 -14.82 -5.68
N GLU A 108 19.03 -15.94 -6.45
CA GLU A 108 20.09 -16.92 -6.40
C GLU A 108 21.46 -16.30 -6.69
N GLY A 109 22.43 -16.55 -5.82
CA GLY A 109 23.79 -16.02 -5.93
C GLY A 109 23.94 -14.53 -5.66
N LYS A 110 22.89 -13.82 -5.27
CA LYS A 110 22.95 -12.41 -4.86
C LYS A 110 23.30 -12.32 -3.39
N ALA A 111 24.37 -11.58 -3.06
CA ALA A 111 24.78 -11.33 -1.68
C ALA A 111 23.94 -10.25 -1.00
N ASP A 112 23.56 -9.21 -1.74
CA ASP A 112 22.66 -8.18 -1.24
C ASP A 112 21.21 -8.70 -1.26
N ARG A 113 20.60 -8.72 -0.10
CA ARG A 113 19.22 -9.19 0.13
C ARG A 113 18.32 -8.06 0.65
N SER A 114 18.83 -6.82 0.61
CA SER A 114 18.10 -5.65 1.11
C SER A 114 16.81 -5.44 0.35
N ALA A 115 15.74 -5.21 1.09
CA ALA A 115 14.41 -5.03 0.54
C ALA A 115 13.56 -4.12 1.41
N ARG A 116 12.50 -3.58 0.85
CA ARG A 116 11.50 -2.81 1.59
C ARG A 116 10.09 -3.09 1.09
N PHE A 117 9.15 -3.15 2.02
CA PHE A 117 7.75 -2.96 1.68
C PHE A 117 7.45 -1.48 1.59
N VAL A 118 6.70 -1.11 0.56
CA VAL A 118 6.30 0.27 0.26
C VAL A 118 4.79 0.37 0.18
N CYS A 119 4.26 1.48 0.69
CA CYS A 119 2.88 1.91 0.44
C CYS A 119 2.90 3.37 0.03
N CYS A 120 2.33 3.68 -1.12
CA CYS A 120 2.06 5.04 -1.57
C CYS A 120 0.57 5.33 -1.44
N ILE A 121 0.23 6.45 -0.83
CA ILE A 121 -1.12 6.98 -0.76
C ILE A 121 -1.15 8.28 -1.55
N ALA A 122 -2.04 8.34 -2.53
CA ALA A 122 -2.36 9.57 -3.25
C ALA A 122 -3.75 10.04 -2.89
N CYS A 123 -3.93 11.35 -2.85
CA CYS A 123 -5.21 12.01 -2.60
C CYS A 123 -5.44 13.07 -3.66
N VAL A 124 -6.60 13.04 -4.28
CA VAL A 124 -7.04 14.02 -5.28
C VAL A 124 -8.31 14.71 -4.78
N PHE A 125 -8.31 16.00 -4.84
CA PHE A 125 -9.43 16.84 -4.38
C PHE A 125 -10.32 17.23 -5.57
N PRO A 126 -11.65 17.23 -5.40
CA PRO A 126 -12.55 17.89 -6.33
C PRO A 126 -12.17 19.37 -6.53
N GLU A 127 -12.38 19.91 -7.74
CA GLU A 127 -11.99 21.29 -8.12
C GLU A 127 -12.47 22.36 -7.13
N LYS A 128 -13.61 22.15 -6.51
CA LYS A 128 -14.20 23.08 -5.52
C LYS A 128 -13.28 23.38 -4.33
N TYR A 129 -12.32 22.51 -4.02
CA TYR A 129 -11.38 22.71 -2.92
C TYR A 129 -10.14 23.50 -3.34
N GLY A 130 -9.77 23.49 -4.61
CA GLY A 130 -8.60 24.22 -5.14
C GLY A 130 -7.25 23.74 -4.59
N PHE A 131 -7.17 22.51 -4.08
CA PHE A 131 -5.93 21.94 -3.55
C PHE A 131 -5.23 21.06 -4.60
N GLU A 132 -3.91 21.14 -4.60
CA GLU A 132 -3.08 20.20 -5.35
C GLU A 132 -3.14 18.78 -4.76
N PRO A 133 -2.92 17.74 -5.57
CA PRO A 133 -2.86 16.39 -5.08
C PRO A 133 -1.81 16.19 -3.99
N ILE A 134 -2.15 15.39 -2.97
CA ILE A 134 -1.19 14.92 -1.97
C ILE A 134 -0.69 13.55 -2.40
N VAL A 135 0.62 13.32 -2.34
CA VAL A 135 1.23 12.00 -2.48
C VAL A 135 2.18 11.79 -1.31
N VAL A 136 2.02 10.68 -0.61
CA VAL A 136 2.88 10.27 0.51
C VAL A 136 3.34 8.84 0.34
N ARG A 137 4.50 8.52 0.88
CA ARG A 137 5.11 7.20 0.85
C ARG A 137 5.46 6.77 2.27
N GLY A 138 5.06 5.57 2.65
CA GLY A 138 5.54 4.85 3.83
C GLY A 138 6.30 3.61 3.41
N HIS A 139 7.32 3.22 4.17
CA HIS A 139 8.08 2.01 3.91
C HIS A 139 8.53 1.34 5.20
N VAL A 140 8.92 0.08 5.08
CA VAL A 140 9.55 -0.72 6.13
C VAL A 140 10.71 -1.45 5.51
N GLU A 141 11.92 -1.22 6.04
CA GLU A 141 13.15 -1.85 5.59
C GLU A 141 13.33 -3.25 6.20
N GLY A 142 13.86 -4.17 5.41
CA GLY A 142 14.17 -5.53 5.83
C GLY A 142 15.06 -6.26 4.83
N GLN A 143 15.02 -7.58 4.86
CA GLN A 143 15.82 -8.43 3.99
C GLN A 143 15.00 -9.62 3.51
N ILE A 144 15.29 -10.09 2.31
CA ILE A 144 14.72 -11.34 1.79
C ILE A 144 15.62 -12.50 2.21
N ILE A 145 15.09 -13.43 2.99
CA ILE A 145 15.80 -14.66 3.38
C ILE A 145 15.69 -15.73 2.29
N GLU A 146 16.45 -16.81 2.45
CA GLU A 146 16.58 -17.85 1.43
C GLU A 146 15.48 -18.90 1.48
N GLU A 147 14.81 -19.04 2.63
CA GLU A 147 13.74 -20.01 2.88
C GLU A 147 12.54 -19.33 3.52
N ARG A 148 11.33 -19.87 3.24
CA ARG A 148 10.10 -19.36 3.88
C ARG A 148 10.06 -19.71 5.35
N HIS A 149 9.70 -18.73 6.20
CA HIS A 149 9.47 -18.92 7.62
C HIS A 149 8.12 -18.31 8.01
N GLY A 150 7.33 -19.08 8.79
CA GLY A 150 6.02 -18.68 9.26
C GLY A 150 4.88 -18.94 8.25
N ASP A 151 3.68 -19.05 8.79
CA ASP A 151 2.45 -19.37 8.04
C ASP A 151 1.45 -18.19 8.07
N GLY A 152 1.81 -17.10 8.70
CA GLY A 152 0.95 -15.92 8.82
C GLY A 152 1.12 -14.94 7.65
N GLY A 153 0.27 -13.91 7.66
CA GLY A 153 0.36 -12.82 6.69
C GLY A 153 -0.12 -13.17 5.28
N PHE A 154 0.49 -12.57 4.26
CA PHE A 154 0.19 -12.76 2.85
C PHE A 154 1.37 -12.28 1.98
N GLY A 155 1.34 -12.61 0.69
CA GLY A 155 2.35 -12.14 -0.26
C GLY A 155 3.76 -12.63 0.10
N TYR A 156 4.69 -11.71 0.21
CA TYR A 156 6.11 -11.98 0.49
C TYR A 156 6.45 -12.03 1.98
N ASP A 157 5.49 -11.95 2.89
CA ASP A 157 5.72 -11.97 4.34
C ASP A 157 6.60 -13.14 4.82
N PRO A 158 6.45 -14.38 4.29
CA PRO A 158 7.29 -15.51 4.73
C PRO A 158 8.78 -15.38 4.36
N LEU A 159 9.12 -14.51 3.41
CA LEU A 159 10.49 -14.25 2.98
C LEU A 159 11.05 -12.94 3.50
N PHE A 160 10.20 -12.04 3.98
CA PHE A 160 10.61 -10.71 4.45
C PHE A 160 11.01 -10.75 5.92
N TYR A 161 12.31 -10.81 6.17
CA TYR A 161 12.89 -10.75 7.51
C TYR A 161 12.95 -9.31 8.00
N PHE A 162 12.40 -9.08 9.19
CA PHE A 162 12.40 -7.79 9.84
C PHE A 162 13.38 -7.78 11.02
N PRO A 163 14.55 -7.11 10.89
CA PRO A 163 15.64 -7.20 11.88
C PRO A 163 15.25 -6.78 13.30
N GLN A 164 14.33 -5.80 13.44
CA GLN A 164 13.91 -5.33 14.76
C GLN A 164 13.17 -6.39 15.58
N PHE A 165 12.48 -7.33 14.91
CA PHE A 165 11.81 -8.45 15.58
C PHE A 165 12.63 -9.75 15.56
N GLY A 166 13.68 -9.81 14.72
CA GLY A 166 14.45 -11.03 14.53
C GLY A 166 13.66 -12.18 13.91
N LYS A 167 12.61 -11.85 13.13
CA LYS A 167 11.63 -12.78 12.54
C LYS A 167 11.19 -12.30 11.19
N THR A 168 10.55 -13.19 10.40
CA THR A 168 9.82 -12.77 9.21
C THR A 168 8.48 -12.14 9.58
N LEU A 169 7.89 -11.39 8.64
CA LEU A 169 6.56 -10.81 8.85
C LEU A 169 5.45 -11.85 8.90
N ALA A 170 5.70 -13.10 8.46
CA ALA A 170 4.77 -14.23 8.61
C ALA A 170 4.84 -14.89 10.00
N GLU A 171 5.89 -14.60 10.79
CA GLU A 171 6.08 -15.14 12.15
C GLU A 171 5.64 -14.17 13.25
N VAL A 172 5.37 -12.91 12.92
CA VAL A 172 4.92 -11.89 13.89
C VAL A 172 3.40 -11.91 14.04
N THR A 173 2.91 -11.42 15.17
CA THR A 173 1.46 -11.25 15.37
C THR A 173 0.92 -10.12 14.49
N PRO A 174 -0.38 -10.09 14.19
CA PRO A 174 -1.00 -8.96 13.49
C PRO A 174 -0.74 -7.61 14.17
N GLU A 175 -0.72 -7.57 15.50
CA GLU A 175 -0.47 -6.38 16.31
C GLU A 175 0.97 -5.90 16.14
N GLU A 176 1.95 -6.81 16.20
CA GLU A 176 3.36 -6.51 15.95
C GLU A 176 3.56 -5.97 14.55
N LYS A 177 2.98 -6.65 13.53
CA LYS A 177 3.06 -6.22 12.13
C LYS A 177 2.47 -4.83 11.93
N ASN A 178 1.31 -4.55 12.52
CA ASN A 178 0.64 -3.26 12.39
C ASN A 178 1.44 -2.12 13.05
N SER A 179 2.19 -2.40 14.12
CA SER A 179 3.02 -1.40 14.80
C SER A 179 4.15 -0.83 13.93
N VAL A 180 4.57 -1.58 12.90
CA VAL A 180 5.68 -1.21 11.99
C VAL A 180 5.25 -1.17 10.52
N SER A 181 3.95 -1.24 10.26
CA SER A 181 3.38 -1.35 8.91
C SER A 181 3.77 -0.18 8.00
N HIS A 182 4.25 -0.50 6.80
CA HIS A 182 4.50 0.47 5.72
C HIS A 182 3.25 1.30 5.41
N ARG A 183 2.06 0.67 5.42
CA ARG A 183 0.77 1.36 5.23
C ARG A 183 0.45 2.26 6.41
N GLY A 184 0.67 1.82 7.65
CA GLY A 184 0.47 2.65 8.84
C GLY A 184 1.32 3.91 8.78
N ASN A 185 2.59 3.81 8.37
CA ASN A 185 3.48 4.95 8.18
C ASN A 185 2.97 5.90 7.09
N ALA A 186 2.49 5.37 5.95
CA ALA A 186 1.92 6.16 4.88
C ALA A 186 0.61 6.88 5.32
N ILE A 187 -0.28 6.18 6.03
CA ILE A 187 -1.54 6.75 6.52
C ILE A 187 -1.29 7.87 7.52
N LYS A 188 -0.31 7.71 8.41
CA LYS A 188 0.08 8.76 9.36
C LYS A 188 0.56 10.01 8.63
N ALA A 189 1.48 9.86 7.69
CA ALA A 189 1.98 10.98 6.88
C ALA A 189 0.86 11.64 6.07
N PHE A 190 -0.07 10.85 5.53
CA PHE A 190 -1.25 11.34 4.83
C PHE A 190 -2.16 12.16 5.74
N ALA A 191 -2.46 11.64 6.93
CA ALA A 191 -3.30 12.34 7.91
C ALA A 191 -2.72 13.69 8.33
N GLU A 192 -1.41 13.76 8.55
CA GLU A 192 -0.71 15.00 8.90
C GLU A 192 -0.80 16.04 7.76
N ARG A 193 -0.64 15.60 6.50
CA ARG A 193 -0.78 16.47 5.33
C ARG A 193 -2.21 16.94 5.14
N LEU A 194 -3.19 16.05 5.30
CA LEU A 194 -4.61 16.38 5.14
C LEU A 194 -5.07 17.40 6.20
N LYS A 195 -4.64 17.23 7.45
CA LYS A 195 -4.92 18.20 8.52
C LYS A 195 -4.37 19.60 8.23
N SER A 196 -3.19 19.68 7.61
CA SER A 196 -2.53 20.96 7.31
C SER A 196 -3.30 21.82 6.30
N LEU A 197 -4.26 21.24 5.56
CA LEU A 197 -5.05 21.94 4.55
C LEU A 197 -6.27 22.69 5.11
N ASN A 198 -6.62 22.48 6.41
CA ASN A 198 -7.79 23.11 7.06
C ASN A 198 -9.04 23.04 6.17
N ILE A 199 -9.39 21.83 5.70
CA ILE A 199 -10.56 21.62 4.84
C ILE A 199 -11.82 21.90 5.66
N GLU A 200 -12.49 23.00 5.34
CA GLU A 200 -13.81 23.34 5.88
C GLU A 200 -14.88 22.50 5.17
N GLU A 201 -15.81 21.90 5.94
CA GLU A 201 -16.94 21.11 5.42
C GLU A 201 -18.07 21.99 4.87
#